data_e01b618f8c1188d9e254d5f960f104ff
#
_entry.id   e01b618f8c1188d9e254d5f960f104ff
#
_cell.length_a   1.000
_cell.length_b   1.000
_cell.length_c   1.000
_cell.angle_alpha   90.00
_cell.angle_beta   90.00
_cell.angle_gamma   90.00
#
_symmetry.space_group_name_H-M   'P 1'
#
loop_
_entity.id
_entity.type
_entity.pdbx_description
1 polymer ?
#
loop_
_entity_poly.entity_id
_entity_poly.type
_entity_poly.pdbx_seq_one_letter_code
_entity_poly.pdbx_strand_id
1 'polypeptide(L)'
;MRKISYAKAINETFYQVLGRDKKVFLIGQGVTSPWYVGETTIGLTDKFGFERIIDTPISENGITGAAVGAALAGMRPVLVHPRMDFMYYAMDQIANHAANWYYMFGGKLSVPLTIWGII
;
A
#
# COMPACT_ATOMS: atom_id res chain seq x y z
N MET A 1 -26.61 -13.17 -8.83
CA MET A 1 -25.39 -12.93 -8.07
C MET A 1 -24.30 -12.54 -9.07
N ARG A 2 -23.62 -11.38 -8.86
CA ARG A 2 -22.57 -10.90 -9.76
C ARG A 2 -21.30 -11.73 -9.57
N LYS A 3 -20.73 -12.29 -10.63
CA LYS A 3 -19.44 -12.99 -10.62
C LYS A 3 -18.36 -12.03 -11.09
N ILE A 4 -17.28 -11.89 -10.32
CA ILE A 4 -16.10 -11.08 -10.64
C ILE A 4 -14.83 -11.87 -10.34
N SER A 5 -13.73 -11.54 -11.02
CA SER A 5 -12.41 -12.11 -10.71
C SER A 5 -11.88 -11.55 -9.38
N TYR A 6 -10.93 -12.25 -8.78
CA TYR A 6 -10.26 -11.78 -7.56
C TYR A 6 -9.55 -10.43 -7.79
N ALA A 7 -8.81 -10.29 -8.88
CA ALA A 7 -8.15 -9.04 -9.25
C ALA A 7 -9.16 -7.88 -9.40
N LYS A 8 -10.32 -8.14 -10.02
CA LYS A 8 -11.37 -7.14 -10.16
C LYS A 8 -11.96 -6.73 -8.81
N ALA A 9 -12.13 -7.67 -7.89
CA ALA A 9 -12.61 -7.38 -6.54
C ALA A 9 -11.63 -6.45 -5.78
N ILE A 10 -10.32 -6.71 -5.88
CA ILE A 10 -9.29 -5.85 -5.31
C ILE A 10 -9.32 -4.45 -5.95
N ASN A 11 -9.37 -4.39 -7.28
CA ASN A 11 -9.45 -3.11 -8.00
C ASN A 11 -10.65 -2.27 -7.53
N GLU A 12 -11.83 -2.86 -7.46
CA GLU A 12 -13.02 -2.17 -6.97
C GLU A 12 -12.89 -1.72 -5.52
N THR A 13 -12.23 -2.51 -4.67
CA THR A 13 -11.94 -2.13 -3.28
C THR A 13 -11.05 -0.89 -3.24
N PHE A 14 -9.99 -0.83 -4.07
CA PHE A 14 -9.14 0.38 -4.16
C PHE A 14 -9.94 1.61 -4.59
N TYR A 15 -10.80 1.48 -5.61
CA TYR A 15 -11.69 2.58 -6.00
C TYR A 15 -12.56 3.06 -4.85
N GLN A 16 -13.10 2.14 -4.04
CA GLN A 16 -13.97 2.47 -2.93
C GLN A 16 -13.22 3.15 -1.79
N VAL A 17 -12.09 2.59 -1.35
CA VAL A 17 -11.35 3.15 -0.20
C VAL A 17 -10.69 4.49 -0.53
N LEU A 18 -10.11 4.64 -1.74
CA LEU A 18 -9.57 5.90 -2.23
C LEU A 18 -10.65 6.98 -2.39
N GLY A 19 -11.85 6.59 -2.81
CA GLY A 19 -12.97 7.51 -2.98
C GLY A 19 -13.59 7.97 -1.66
N ARG A 20 -13.55 7.14 -0.63
CA ARG A 20 -14.16 7.42 0.68
C ARG A 20 -13.24 8.17 1.64
N ASP A 21 -11.94 7.94 1.55
CA ASP A 21 -10.97 8.51 2.50
C ASP A 21 -9.80 9.16 1.75
N LYS A 22 -9.68 10.47 1.90
CA LYS A 22 -8.59 11.26 1.30
C LYS A 22 -7.21 10.95 1.87
N LYS A 23 -7.14 10.31 3.04
CA LYS A 23 -5.89 9.89 3.67
C LYS A 23 -5.33 8.58 3.10
N VAL A 24 -6.15 7.81 2.39
CA VAL A 24 -5.71 6.57 1.72
C VAL A 24 -4.96 6.93 0.45
N PHE A 25 -3.81 6.32 0.25
CA PHE A 25 -3.04 6.37 -1.00
C PHE A 25 -2.32 5.06 -1.24
N LEU A 26 -2.01 4.75 -2.49
CA LEU A 26 -1.18 3.61 -2.87
C LEU A 26 0.25 4.07 -3.08
N ILE A 27 1.20 3.29 -2.58
CA ILE A 27 2.63 3.49 -2.81
C ILE A 27 3.29 2.13 -3.03
N GLY A 28 4.11 2.02 -4.07
CA GLY A 28 4.85 0.79 -4.32
C GLY A 28 5.29 0.63 -5.76
N GLN A 29 5.93 -0.48 -6.03
CA GLN A 29 6.52 -0.77 -7.34
C GLN A 29 5.46 -1.23 -8.33
N GLY A 30 5.49 -0.66 -9.52
CA GLY A 30 4.68 -1.11 -10.65
C GLY A 30 3.20 -0.80 -10.55
N VAL A 31 2.78 0.09 -9.64
CA VAL A 31 1.36 0.46 -9.50
C VAL A 31 0.81 1.22 -10.71
N THR A 32 1.68 1.84 -11.50
CA THR A 32 1.34 2.52 -12.76
C THR A 32 1.90 1.81 -14.01
N SER A 33 2.60 0.70 -13.84
CA SER A 33 3.14 -0.09 -14.96
C SER A 33 2.04 -0.70 -15.82
N PRO A 34 2.31 -1.07 -17.09
CA PRO A 34 1.31 -1.64 -18.00
C PRO A 34 0.61 -2.92 -17.50
N TRP A 35 1.24 -3.67 -16.60
CA TRP A 35 0.68 -4.86 -15.95
C TRP A 35 -0.12 -4.56 -14.67
N TYR A 36 -0.07 -3.32 -14.18
CA TYR A 36 -0.90 -2.80 -13.07
C TYR A 36 -0.99 -3.73 -11.87
N VAL A 37 0.15 -4.32 -11.49
CA VAL A 37 0.26 -5.27 -10.36
C VAL A 37 -0.85 -6.34 -10.43
N GLY A 38 -0.84 -7.14 -11.50
CA GLY A 38 -1.85 -8.18 -11.74
C GLY A 38 -3.26 -7.60 -11.97
N GLU A 39 -3.35 -6.49 -12.70
CA GLU A 39 -4.59 -5.80 -13.08
C GLU A 39 -5.34 -5.14 -11.91
N THR A 40 -4.80 -5.15 -10.71
CA THR A 40 -5.50 -4.62 -9.53
C THR A 40 -5.51 -3.10 -9.45
N THR A 41 -4.57 -2.41 -10.12
CA THR A 41 -4.43 -0.95 -10.08
C THR A 41 -4.90 -0.23 -11.34
N ILE A 42 -5.52 -0.94 -12.29
CA ILE A 42 -6.00 -0.37 -13.57
C ILE A 42 -6.91 0.84 -13.31
N GLY A 43 -6.61 1.95 -13.99
CA GLY A 43 -7.42 3.17 -14.01
C GLY A 43 -7.39 3.99 -12.71
N LEU A 44 -6.64 3.56 -11.68
CA LEU A 44 -6.57 4.30 -10.42
C LEU A 44 -5.87 5.65 -10.59
N THR A 45 -4.79 5.70 -11.37
CA THR A 45 -4.04 6.93 -11.62
C THR A 45 -4.88 7.96 -12.36
N ASP A 46 -5.66 7.52 -13.36
CA ASP A 46 -6.53 8.41 -14.14
C ASP A 46 -7.58 9.08 -13.25
N LYS A 47 -8.06 8.37 -12.24
CA LYS A 47 -9.10 8.86 -11.35
C LYS A 47 -8.58 9.63 -10.14
N PHE A 48 -7.48 9.23 -9.55
CA PHE A 48 -7.02 9.74 -8.26
C PHE A 48 -5.72 10.54 -8.32
N GLY A 49 -5.05 10.58 -9.48
CA GLY A 49 -3.81 11.32 -9.69
C GLY A 49 -2.56 10.61 -9.17
N PHE A 50 -1.40 11.09 -9.62
CA PHE A 50 -0.09 10.54 -9.23
C PHE A 50 0.28 10.85 -7.78
N GLU A 51 -0.29 11.88 -7.18
CA GLU A 51 -0.09 12.20 -5.77
C GLU A 51 -0.74 11.21 -4.81
N ARG A 52 -1.68 10.40 -5.31
CA ARG A 52 -2.35 9.35 -4.54
C ARG A 52 -2.04 7.93 -5.00
N ILE A 53 -1.51 7.79 -6.21
CA ILE A 53 -1.05 6.51 -6.79
C ILE A 53 0.42 6.69 -7.14
N ILE A 54 1.28 6.37 -6.18
CA ILE A 54 2.70 6.69 -6.22
C ILE A 54 3.50 5.47 -6.65
N ASP A 55 3.97 5.46 -7.88
CA ASP A 55 4.93 4.45 -8.35
C ASP A 55 6.33 4.75 -7.81
N THR A 56 7.08 3.72 -7.46
CA THR A 56 8.39 3.87 -6.82
C THR A 56 9.47 3.10 -7.55
N PRO A 57 10.74 3.51 -7.43
CA PRO A 57 11.87 2.64 -7.73
C PRO A 57 11.85 1.36 -6.90
N ILE A 58 12.64 0.37 -7.30
CA ILE A 58 12.87 -0.84 -6.52
C ILE A 58 13.69 -0.47 -5.27
N SER A 59 13.02 -0.45 -4.11
CA SER A 59 13.64 -0.17 -2.80
C SER A 59 12.68 -0.59 -1.69
N GLU A 60 12.50 -1.88 -1.49
CA GLU A 60 11.48 -2.44 -0.60
C GLU A 60 11.58 -1.90 0.82
N ASN A 61 12.80 -1.85 1.38
CA ASN A 61 13.01 -1.32 2.72
C ASN A 61 12.71 0.18 2.79
N GLY A 62 13.20 0.96 1.82
CA GLY A 62 13.01 2.42 1.78
C GLY A 62 11.55 2.82 1.63
N ILE A 63 10.81 2.21 0.69
CA ILE A 63 9.41 2.53 0.46
C ILE A 63 8.51 2.07 1.62
N THR A 64 8.85 0.95 2.27
CA THR A 64 8.12 0.50 3.47
C THR A 64 8.33 1.48 4.61
N GLY A 65 9.58 1.95 4.84
CA GLY A 65 9.85 2.98 5.83
C GLY A 65 9.12 4.30 5.56
N ALA A 66 9.06 4.72 4.29
CA ALA A 66 8.30 5.90 3.89
C ALA A 66 6.80 5.72 4.18
N ALA A 67 6.23 4.54 3.89
CA ALA A 67 4.84 4.24 4.20
C ALA A 67 4.57 4.21 5.71
N VAL A 68 5.48 3.64 6.52
CA VAL A 68 5.41 3.69 7.99
C VAL A 68 5.40 5.14 8.48
N GLY A 69 6.33 5.97 7.99
CA GLY A 69 6.39 7.40 8.33
C GLY A 69 5.11 8.16 7.97
N ALA A 70 4.57 7.91 6.78
CA ALA A 70 3.31 8.50 6.35
C ALA A 70 2.13 8.06 7.25
N ALA A 71 2.09 6.79 7.65
CA ALA A 71 1.08 6.29 8.57
C ALA A 71 1.16 6.98 9.95
N LEU A 72 2.37 7.16 10.48
CA LEU A 72 2.60 7.90 11.72
C LEU A 72 2.19 9.38 11.61
N ALA A 73 2.32 9.98 10.43
CA ALA A 73 1.84 11.33 10.13
C ALA A 73 0.32 11.40 9.93
N GLY A 74 -0.41 10.31 10.13
CA GLY A 74 -1.87 10.27 10.08
C GLY A 74 -2.47 9.93 8.72
N MET A 75 -1.65 9.51 7.75
CA MET A 75 -2.11 8.96 6.48
C MET A 75 -2.47 7.46 6.62
N ARG A 76 -3.07 6.89 5.59
CA ARG A 76 -3.45 5.47 5.51
C ARG A 76 -2.89 4.84 4.24
N PRO A 77 -1.60 4.54 4.20
CA PRO A 77 -0.96 3.97 3.04
C PRO A 77 -1.40 2.52 2.78
N VAL A 78 -1.60 2.21 1.50
CA VAL A 78 -1.60 0.85 0.98
C VAL A 78 -0.28 0.66 0.27
N LEU A 79 0.62 -0.07 0.91
CA LEU A 79 1.94 -0.39 0.39
C LEU A 79 1.84 -1.60 -0.53
N VAL A 80 2.37 -1.47 -1.73
CA VAL A 80 2.33 -2.53 -2.74
C VAL A 80 3.71 -3.13 -2.94
N HIS A 81 3.85 -4.41 -2.62
CA HIS A 81 4.96 -5.25 -3.04
C HIS A 81 4.51 -6.15 -4.18
N PRO A 82 5.10 -6.06 -5.38
CA PRO A 82 4.64 -6.83 -6.54
C PRO A 82 4.80 -8.35 -6.36
N ARG A 83 5.63 -8.78 -5.40
CA ARG A 83 5.77 -10.17 -4.96
C ARG A 83 6.03 -10.25 -3.46
N MET A 84 5.44 -11.27 -2.83
CA MET A 84 5.65 -11.52 -1.39
C MET A 84 7.12 -11.77 -1.04
N ASP A 85 7.89 -12.40 -1.93
CA ASP A 85 9.32 -12.65 -1.72
C ASP A 85 10.11 -11.37 -1.45
N PHE A 86 9.77 -10.29 -2.14
CA PHE A 86 10.47 -9.01 -2.01
C PHE A 86 10.17 -8.31 -0.68
N MET A 87 9.02 -8.60 -0.07
CA MET A 87 8.67 -8.07 1.23
C MET A 87 9.68 -8.46 2.33
N TYR A 88 10.41 -9.57 2.17
CA TYR A 88 11.44 -9.96 3.13
C TYR A 88 12.56 -8.93 3.27
N TYR A 89 12.87 -8.16 2.21
CA TYR A 89 13.83 -7.07 2.28
C TYR A 89 13.35 -5.89 3.15
N ALA A 90 12.06 -5.84 3.46
CA ALA A 90 11.44 -4.78 4.25
C ALA A 90 11.06 -5.23 5.67
N MET A 91 11.47 -6.42 6.10
CA MET A 91 11.06 -6.99 7.39
C MET A 91 11.49 -6.14 8.60
N ASP A 92 12.59 -5.39 8.50
CA ASP A 92 12.96 -4.44 9.54
C ASP A 92 11.88 -3.36 9.74
N GLN A 93 11.40 -2.77 8.66
CA GLN A 93 10.37 -1.74 8.71
C GLN A 93 9.01 -2.30 9.17
N ILE A 94 8.72 -3.55 8.82
CA ILE A 94 7.46 -4.20 9.20
C ILE A 94 7.50 -4.63 10.66
N ALA A 95 8.52 -5.38 11.07
CA ALA A 95 8.59 -5.99 12.38
C ALA A 95 9.08 -5.02 13.46
N ASN A 96 10.22 -4.34 13.22
CA ASN A 96 10.84 -3.49 14.23
C ASN A 96 10.20 -2.09 14.31
N HIS A 97 9.61 -1.62 13.22
CA HIS A 97 8.94 -0.32 13.21
C HIS A 97 7.41 -0.47 13.23
N ALA A 98 6.76 -0.86 12.16
CA ALA A 98 5.30 -0.83 12.07
C ALA A 98 4.62 -1.61 13.21
N ALA A 99 5.08 -2.83 13.50
CA ALA A 99 4.46 -3.68 14.53
C ALA A 99 4.74 -3.19 15.96
N ASN A 100 5.96 -2.68 16.23
CA ASN A 100 6.38 -2.37 17.59
C ASN A 100 6.01 -0.96 18.07
N TRP A 101 5.74 0.00 17.19
CA TRP A 101 5.49 1.39 17.58
C TRP A 101 4.33 1.54 18.57
N TYR A 102 3.24 0.83 18.36
CA TYR A 102 2.11 0.89 19.28
C TYR A 102 2.51 0.48 20.71
N TYR A 103 3.26 -0.61 20.84
CA TYR A 103 3.74 -1.07 22.12
C TYR A 103 4.78 -0.12 22.74
N MET A 104 5.79 0.27 21.95
CA MET A 104 6.91 1.10 22.42
C MET A 104 6.46 2.49 22.91
N PHE A 105 5.40 3.04 22.34
CA PHE A 105 4.86 4.34 22.72
C PHE A 105 3.60 4.25 23.60
N GLY A 106 3.41 3.15 24.32
CA GLY A 106 2.35 2.98 25.31
C GLY A 106 0.95 3.12 24.73
N GLY A 107 0.72 2.64 23.51
CA GLY A 107 -0.58 2.68 22.84
C GLY A 107 -0.99 4.03 22.25
N LYS A 108 -0.11 5.04 22.30
CA LYS A 108 -0.43 6.40 21.84
C LYS A 108 -0.25 6.60 20.34
N LEU A 109 0.59 5.80 19.70
CA LEU A 109 0.90 5.88 18.26
C LEU A 109 0.57 4.56 17.59
N SER A 110 -0.16 4.61 16.49
CA SER A 110 -0.47 3.45 15.66
C SER A 110 0.04 3.67 14.24
N VAL A 111 0.31 2.58 13.55
CA VAL A 111 0.74 2.57 12.14
C VAL A 111 -0.35 1.92 11.30
N PRO A 112 -1.36 2.67 10.83
CA PRO A 112 -2.45 2.14 10.01
C PRO A 112 -1.98 1.88 8.57
N LEU A 113 -1.09 0.90 8.43
CA LEU A 113 -0.50 0.45 7.18
C LEU A 113 -1.18 -0.82 6.68
N THR A 114 -1.59 -0.83 5.43
CA THR A 114 -1.99 -2.05 4.72
C THR A 114 -0.89 -2.45 3.76
N ILE A 115 -0.46 -3.70 3.79
CA ILE A 115 0.51 -4.24 2.83
C ILE A 115 -0.22 -5.20 1.91
N TRP A 116 -0.08 -4.98 0.61
CA TRP A 116 -0.63 -5.82 -0.43
C TRP A 116 0.51 -6.39 -1.27
N GLY A 117 0.50 -7.70 -1.46
CA GLY A 117 1.50 -8.40 -2.26
C GLY A 117 0.87 -9.53 -3.07
N ILE A 118 1.45 -9.83 -4.23
CA ILE A 118 1.06 -10.97 -5.08
C ILE A 118 1.87 -12.20 -4.66
N ILE A 119 1.20 -13.35 -4.69
CA ILE A 119 1.80 -14.67 -4.48
C ILE A 119 2.14 -15.28 -5.83
#